data_5a74f6e3d040cc6e37a4b45a30343b7d
#
_entry.id   5a74f6e3d040cc6e37a4b45a30343b7d
#
_cell.length_a   1.000
_cell.length_b   1.000
_cell.length_c   1.000
_cell.angle_alpha   90.00
_cell.angle_beta   90.00
_cell.angle_gamma   90.00
#
_symmetry.space_group_name_H-M   'P 1'
#
loop_
_entity.id
_entity.type
_entity.pdbx_description
1 polymer ?
#
loop_
_entity_poly.entity_id
_entity_poly.type
_entity_poly.pdbx_seq_one_letter_code
_entity_poly.pdbx_strand_id
1 'polypeptide(L)'
;AQVMQNNGNVYATFEMNISNPSSWTDDIKGGWQFIASPVKNAAISDFVPYTSDYDLYKYDGSRNLQWVNYKNHIDDFETTFRQGRAYLSSYETETKATFKGVLNYETSFTFTDIKSHDYNDDYANYYLVGNPFTFDINWNKMTLYNIYDGIAKLNDVDGTYDYDIDTDIKVGDGFFVMATAEDPSLS
;
A
#
# COMPACT_ATOMS: atom_id res chain seq x y z
N ALA A 1 -4.85 -2.22 -21.17
CA ALA A 1 -6.10 -2.69 -21.82
C ALA A 1 -7.27 -2.29 -20.93
N GLN A 2 -8.20 -1.51 -21.45
CA GLN A 2 -9.40 -1.12 -20.72
C GLN A 2 -10.44 -2.23 -20.92
N VAL A 3 -10.78 -2.95 -19.84
CA VAL A 3 -11.89 -3.90 -19.87
C VAL A 3 -13.14 -3.16 -19.41
N MET A 4 -14.00 -2.84 -20.32
CA MET A 4 -15.33 -2.28 -20.05
C MET A 4 -16.33 -3.43 -20.00
N GLN A 5 -16.62 -3.96 -18.83
CA GLN A 5 -17.69 -4.94 -18.65
C GLN A 5 -18.60 -4.52 -17.49
N ASN A 6 -19.87 -4.38 -17.76
CA ASN A 6 -20.82 -3.71 -16.88
C ASN A 6 -21.64 -4.64 -15.99
N ASN A 7 -21.39 -5.96 -15.97
CA ASN A 7 -22.16 -6.90 -15.16
C ASN A 7 -21.31 -8.15 -14.81
N GLY A 8 -20.87 -8.22 -13.57
CA GLY A 8 -20.30 -9.43 -13.01
C GLY A 8 -18.86 -9.28 -12.49
N ASN A 9 -18.45 -10.19 -11.63
CA ASN A 9 -17.11 -10.26 -11.13
C ASN A 9 -16.14 -10.70 -12.23
N VAL A 10 -15.36 -9.76 -12.76
CA VAL A 10 -14.26 -10.10 -13.68
C VAL A 10 -13.03 -10.38 -12.85
N TYR A 11 -12.53 -11.59 -12.91
CA TYR A 11 -11.26 -11.97 -12.29
C TYR A 11 -10.09 -11.48 -13.15
N ALA A 12 -9.11 -10.88 -12.51
CA ALA A 12 -7.90 -10.37 -13.13
C ALA A 12 -6.67 -10.76 -12.34
N THR A 13 -5.55 -10.81 -13.04
CA THR A 13 -4.22 -10.89 -12.45
C THR A 13 -3.50 -9.60 -12.77
N PHE A 14 -3.04 -8.93 -11.73
CA PHE A 14 -2.16 -7.78 -11.83
C PHE A 14 -0.76 -8.23 -11.44
N GLU A 15 0.22 -8.00 -12.31
CA GLU A 15 1.63 -8.32 -12.07
C GLU A 15 2.43 -7.04 -11.89
N MET A 16 3.29 -7.03 -10.89
CA MET A 16 4.25 -5.96 -10.66
C MET A 16 5.63 -6.56 -10.36
N ASN A 17 6.67 -5.85 -10.76
CA ASN A 17 8.01 -6.22 -10.37
C ASN A 17 8.26 -5.72 -8.93
N ILE A 18 8.75 -6.60 -8.08
CA ILE A 18 9.27 -6.23 -6.77
C ILE A 18 10.78 -6.18 -6.92
N SER A 19 11.34 -5.00 -6.69
CA SER A 19 12.78 -4.80 -6.70
C SER A 19 13.42 -5.57 -5.55
N ASN A 20 14.63 -6.03 -5.76
CA ASN A 20 15.44 -6.56 -4.70
C ASN A 20 16.46 -5.50 -4.25
N PRO A 21 16.80 -5.45 -2.98
CA PRO A 21 17.93 -4.66 -2.54
C PRO A 21 19.23 -5.21 -3.14
N SER A 22 20.21 -4.34 -3.36
CA SER A 22 21.53 -4.74 -3.85
C SER A 22 22.26 -5.72 -2.91
N SER A 23 21.79 -5.81 -1.67
CA SER A 23 22.28 -6.73 -0.65
C SER A 23 21.14 -7.00 0.34
N TRP A 24 20.82 -8.27 0.54
CA TRP A 24 19.86 -8.74 1.55
C TRP A 24 20.57 -8.85 2.92
N THR A 25 20.92 -7.69 3.50
CA THR A 25 21.64 -7.57 4.77
C THR A 25 20.99 -6.52 5.67
N ASP A 26 21.41 -6.44 6.92
CA ASP A 26 20.82 -5.57 7.94
C ASP A 26 20.89 -4.05 7.62
N ASP A 27 21.76 -3.64 6.70
CA ASP A 27 21.91 -2.23 6.28
C ASP A 27 21.17 -1.89 4.97
N ILE A 28 20.14 -2.66 4.62
CA ILE A 28 19.37 -2.44 3.39
C ILE A 28 18.62 -1.11 3.46
N LYS A 29 18.91 -0.21 2.53
CA LYS A 29 18.19 1.06 2.39
C LYS A 29 17.26 1.07 1.17
N GLY A 30 17.70 0.51 0.05
CA GLY A 30 16.91 0.41 -1.17
C GLY A 30 16.22 -0.94 -1.34
N GLY A 31 15.42 -1.07 -2.39
CA GLY A 31 14.70 -2.30 -2.74
C GLY A 31 13.40 -2.52 -1.97
N TRP A 32 13.02 -1.60 -1.12
CA TRP A 32 11.72 -1.59 -0.44
C TRP A 32 10.71 -0.81 -1.26
N GLN A 33 9.50 -1.34 -1.37
CA GLN A 33 8.43 -0.71 -2.14
C GLN A 33 7.14 -0.67 -1.34
N PHE A 34 6.41 0.42 -1.46
CA PHE A 34 5.02 0.45 -1.04
C PHE A 34 4.15 -0.13 -2.15
N ILE A 35 3.39 -1.14 -1.79
CA ILE A 35 2.53 -1.88 -2.72
C ILE A 35 1.08 -1.84 -2.26
N ALA A 36 0.16 -1.83 -3.21
CA ALA A 36 -1.27 -1.93 -2.95
C ALA A 36 -1.95 -2.85 -3.98
N SER A 37 -2.96 -3.59 -3.55
CA SER A 37 -3.71 -4.44 -4.48
C SER A 37 -4.73 -3.63 -5.27
N PRO A 38 -4.65 -3.61 -6.62
CA PRO A 38 -5.66 -2.97 -7.46
C PRO A 38 -6.87 -3.88 -7.71
N VAL A 39 -6.86 -5.10 -7.20
CA VAL A 39 -7.95 -6.07 -7.33
C VAL A 39 -8.50 -6.44 -5.95
N LYS A 40 -9.79 -6.73 -5.88
CA LYS A 40 -10.47 -7.14 -4.65
C LYS A 40 -10.16 -8.59 -4.32
N ASN A 41 -10.03 -8.88 -3.03
CA ASN A 41 -9.86 -10.23 -2.49
C ASN A 41 -8.59 -10.96 -2.97
N ALA A 42 -7.54 -10.23 -3.31
CA ALA A 42 -6.24 -10.85 -3.60
C ALA A 42 -5.68 -11.52 -2.34
N ALA A 43 -5.41 -12.81 -2.40
CA ALA A 43 -4.84 -13.54 -1.27
C ALA A 43 -3.38 -13.15 -1.05
N ILE A 44 -3.00 -12.91 0.20
CA ILE A 44 -1.60 -12.61 0.56
C ILE A 44 -0.70 -13.82 0.24
N SER A 45 -1.19 -15.03 0.45
CA SER A 45 -0.46 -16.26 0.13
C SER A 45 -0.11 -16.41 -1.35
N ASP A 46 -0.87 -15.79 -2.26
CA ASP A 46 -0.57 -15.84 -3.69
C ASP A 46 0.49 -14.80 -4.12
N PHE A 47 0.67 -13.79 -3.28
CA PHE A 47 1.62 -12.71 -3.51
C PHE A 47 3.03 -13.08 -3.06
N VAL A 48 3.17 -13.72 -1.90
CA VAL A 48 4.49 -14.04 -1.33
C VAL A 48 5.17 -15.17 -2.11
N PRO A 49 6.48 -15.06 -2.39
CA PRO A 49 7.18 -16.08 -3.16
C PRO A 49 7.40 -17.36 -2.36
N TYR A 50 7.41 -18.50 -3.06
CA TYR A 50 7.69 -19.82 -2.45
C TYR A 50 9.16 -20.19 -2.44
N THR A 51 9.99 -19.54 -3.25
CA THR A 51 11.36 -20.01 -3.58
C THR A 51 12.47 -19.06 -3.16
N SER A 52 12.13 -17.85 -2.72
CA SER A 52 13.09 -16.86 -2.24
C SER A 52 12.61 -16.26 -0.93
N ASP A 53 13.50 -15.67 -0.17
CA ASP A 53 13.10 -14.94 1.03
C ASP A 53 12.41 -13.62 0.64
N TYR A 54 11.58 -13.13 1.54
CA TYR A 54 10.79 -11.92 1.34
C TYR A 54 10.48 -11.28 2.67
N ASP A 55 10.15 -10.01 2.65
CA ASP A 55 9.50 -9.35 3.75
C ASP A 55 8.24 -8.62 3.27
N LEU A 56 7.20 -8.74 4.08
CA LEU A 56 5.93 -8.06 3.90
C LEU A 56 5.48 -7.48 5.24
N TYR A 57 5.26 -6.18 5.27
CA TYR A 57 4.83 -5.48 6.48
C TYR A 57 3.55 -4.71 6.21
N LYS A 58 2.70 -4.64 7.22
CA LYS A 58 1.67 -3.61 7.31
C LYS A 58 2.10 -2.54 8.30
N TYR A 59 1.65 -1.32 8.07
CA TYR A 59 1.83 -0.20 9.00
C TYR A 59 0.65 -0.12 9.96
N ASP A 60 0.96 0.03 11.25
CA ASP A 60 -0.01 0.24 12.33
C ASP A 60 0.55 1.30 13.28
N GLY A 61 0.16 2.56 13.06
CA GLY A 61 0.66 3.71 13.84
C GLY A 61 0.28 3.67 15.33
N SER A 62 -0.66 2.80 15.73
CA SER A 62 -1.06 2.63 17.14
C SER A 62 -0.11 1.78 17.97
N ARG A 63 0.91 1.17 17.34
CA ARG A 63 1.88 0.28 18.00
C ARG A 63 3.22 0.97 18.21
N ASN A 64 3.94 0.60 19.26
CA ASN A 64 5.32 1.06 19.49
C ASN A 64 6.27 0.68 18.36
N LEU A 65 6.09 -0.52 17.78
CA LEU A 65 6.72 -0.95 16.55
C LEU A 65 5.66 -0.92 15.46
N GLN A 66 5.61 0.18 14.73
CA GLN A 66 4.56 0.45 13.74
C GLN A 66 4.54 -0.57 12.59
N TRP A 67 5.68 -1.16 12.26
CA TRP A 67 5.80 -2.14 11.19
C TRP A 67 5.59 -3.57 11.69
N VAL A 68 4.49 -4.17 11.28
CA VAL A 68 4.10 -5.55 11.64
C VAL A 68 4.49 -6.49 10.52
N ASN A 69 5.45 -7.39 10.77
CA ASN A 69 5.94 -8.34 9.76
C ASN A 69 4.98 -9.52 9.60
N TYR A 70 4.64 -9.86 8.36
CA TYR A 70 3.72 -10.96 8.04
C TYR A 70 4.23 -12.32 8.51
N LYS A 71 5.53 -12.62 8.34
CA LYS A 71 6.11 -13.92 8.72
C LYS A 71 6.04 -14.16 10.23
N ASN A 72 6.21 -13.10 11.02
CA ASN A 72 6.32 -13.19 12.47
C ASN A 72 4.98 -12.99 13.20
N HIS A 73 4.00 -12.40 12.51
CA HIS A 73 2.71 -12.00 13.07
C HIS A 73 1.55 -12.34 12.13
N ILE A 74 1.54 -13.58 11.61
CA ILE A 74 0.55 -14.01 10.61
C ILE A 74 -0.89 -13.89 11.12
N ASP A 75 -1.10 -14.12 12.42
CA ASP A 75 -2.42 -14.03 13.05
C ASP A 75 -2.94 -12.58 13.16
N ASP A 76 -2.06 -11.60 13.02
CA ASP A 76 -2.40 -10.17 13.01
C ASP A 76 -2.78 -9.68 11.61
N PHE A 77 -2.56 -10.50 10.57
CA PHE A 77 -2.86 -10.14 9.19
C PHE A 77 -4.20 -10.70 8.74
N GLU A 78 -4.80 -9.98 7.81
CA GLU A 78 -5.90 -10.47 7.02
C GLU A 78 -5.39 -11.56 6.05
N THR A 79 -6.26 -12.46 5.60
CA THR A 79 -5.90 -13.48 4.59
C THR A 79 -5.78 -12.90 3.17
N THR A 80 -6.38 -11.74 2.95
CA THR A 80 -6.38 -11.01 1.68
C THR A 80 -5.87 -9.60 1.87
N PHE A 81 -5.27 -9.04 0.83
CA PHE A 81 -4.94 -7.62 0.80
C PHE A 81 -6.20 -6.77 0.96
N ARG A 82 -6.13 -5.82 1.88
CA ARG A 82 -7.24 -4.90 2.13
C ARG A 82 -7.21 -3.79 1.10
N GLN A 83 -8.35 -3.56 0.46
CA GLN A 83 -8.46 -2.51 -0.55
C GLN A 83 -8.22 -1.13 0.07
N GLY A 84 -7.46 -0.27 -0.61
CA GLY A 84 -7.09 1.06 -0.11
C GLY A 84 -5.98 1.06 0.95
N ARG A 85 -5.53 -0.12 1.42
CA ARG A 85 -4.34 -0.22 2.29
C ARG A 85 -3.12 -0.57 1.45
N ALA A 86 -1.99 0.06 1.77
CA ALA A 86 -0.72 -0.37 1.23
C ALA A 86 0.10 -1.14 2.27
N TYR A 87 1.12 -1.81 1.76
CA TYR A 87 2.04 -2.66 2.50
C TYR A 87 3.46 -2.34 2.05
N LEU A 88 4.42 -2.55 2.92
CA LEU A 88 5.84 -2.47 2.57
C LEU A 88 6.33 -3.86 2.21
N SER A 89 6.95 -4.01 1.04
CA SER A 89 7.46 -5.29 0.58
C SER A 89 8.85 -5.17 -0.02
N SER A 90 9.63 -6.23 0.17
CA SER A 90 10.91 -6.46 -0.49
C SER A 90 11.11 -7.95 -0.68
N TYR A 91 11.81 -8.35 -1.75
CA TYR A 91 12.15 -9.74 -2.04
C TYR A 91 13.65 -9.92 -2.14
N GLU A 92 14.16 -11.06 -1.69
CA GLU A 92 15.59 -11.41 -1.79
C GLU A 92 16.07 -11.42 -3.25
N THR A 93 15.23 -11.86 -4.17
CA THR A 93 15.50 -11.85 -5.60
C THR A 93 14.42 -11.09 -6.33
N GLU A 94 14.82 -10.26 -7.31
CA GLU A 94 13.87 -9.59 -8.18
C GLU A 94 12.91 -10.61 -8.80
N THR A 95 11.63 -10.42 -8.59
CA THR A 95 10.60 -11.32 -9.10
C THR A 95 9.30 -10.56 -9.34
N LYS A 96 8.43 -11.19 -10.12
CA LYS A 96 7.07 -10.69 -10.30
C LYS A 96 6.19 -11.14 -9.15
N ALA A 97 5.63 -10.18 -8.47
CA ALA A 97 4.52 -10.41 -7.55
C ALA A 97 3.19 -10.34 -8.29
N THR A 98 2.21 -11.10 -7.84
CA THR A 98 0.90 -11.15 -8.48
C THR A 98 -0.21 -10.90 -7.49
N PHE A 99 -1.13 -9.99 -7.85
CA PHE A 99 -2.42 -9.86 -7.20
C PHE A 99 -3.48 -10.52 -8.08
N LYS A 100 -4.11 -11.57 -7.57
CA LYS A 100 -5.20 -12.28 -8.26
C LYS A 100 -6.50 -12.05 -7.54
N GLY A 101 -7.49 -11.51 -8.24
CA GLY A 101 -8.77 -11.21 -7.60
C GLY A 101 -9.79 -10.63 -8.54
N VAL A 102 -10.83 -10.08 -7.98
CA VAL A 102 -11.89 -9.41 -8.76
C VAL A 102 -11.44 -8.01 -9.13
N LEU A 103 -11.54 -7.69 -10.42
CA LEU A 103 -11.21 -6.36 -10.93
C LEU A 103 -11.99 -5.29 -10.19
N ASN A 104 -11.29 -4.27 -9.70
CA ASN A 104 -11.95 -3.11 -9.13
C ASN A 104 -12.28 -2.10 -10.24
N TYR A 105 -13.56 -2.00 -10.59
CA TYR A 105 -14.08 -1.06 -11.58
C TYR A 105 -14.84 0.13 -10.96
N GLU A 106 -14.80 0.25 -9.64
CA GLU A 106 -15.37 1.40 -8.94
C GLU A 106 -14.65 2.67 -9.35
N THR A 107 -15.39 3.78 -9.41
CA THR A 107 -14.85 5.09 -9.76
C THR A 107 -14.71 6.02 -8.55
N SER A 108 -15.07 5.52 -7.37
CA SER A 108 -14.93 6.22 -6.10
C SER A 108 -14.57 5.22 -5.00
N PHE A 109 -13.80 5.67 -4.04
CA PHE A 109 -13.41 4.89 -2.87
C PHE A 109 -13.21 5.82 -1.67
N THR A 110 -13.75 5.44 -0.52
CA THR A 110 -13.51 6.15 0.74
C THR A 110 -12.61 5.31 1.63
N PHE A 111 -11.50 5.87 2.07
CA PHE A 111 -10.57 5.21 2.96
C PHE A 111 -11.13 5.21 4.39
N THR A 112 -11.51 4.04 4.88
CA THR A 112 -12.20 3.89 6.18
C THR A 112 -11.26 3.60 7.34
N ASP A 113 -9.99 3.33 7.06
CA ASP A 113 -8.99 2.94 8.08
C ASP A 113 -8.21 4.11 8.66
N ILE A 114 -8.38 5.28 8.09
CA ILE A 114 -7.78 6.50 8.60
C ILE A 114 -8.57 6.92 9.83
N LYS A 115 -7.90 6.92 10.98
CA LYS A 115 -8.51 7.30 12.26
C LYS A 115 -7.62 8.33 12.93
N SER A 116 -8.19 9.24 13.68
CA SER A 116 -7.39 10.03 14.61
C SER A 116 -6.94 9.15 15.77
N HIS A 117 -5.68 9.24 16.11
CA HIS A 117 -5.10 8.69 17.32
C HIS A 117 -4.64 9.82 18.24
N ASP A 118 -4.21 9.48 19.45
CA ASP A 118 -3.74 10.47 20.42
C ASP A 118 -2.54 11.25 19.81
N TYR A 119 -2.70 12.57 19.66
CA TYR A 119 -1.77 13.48 19.00
C TYR A 119 -0.39 13.61 19.67
N ASN A 120 -0.16 12.91 20.77
CA ASN A 120 1.10 12.93 21.51
C ASN A 120 2.13 11.93 20.99
N ASP A 121 1.79 11.12 19.97
CA ASP A 121 2.72 10.18 19.33
C ASP A 121 3.02 10.66 17.92
N ASP A 122 4.27 10.93 17.61
CA ASP A 122 4.75 11.46 16.33
C ASP A 122 4.36 10.59 15.12
N TYR A 123 4.00 9.31 15.35
CA TYR A 123 3.67 8.35 14.28
C TYR A 123 2.21 7.91 14.26
N ALA A 124 1.44 8.22 15.29
CA ALA A 124 0.06 7.73 15.46
C ALA A 124 -0.91 8.26 14.39
N ASN A 125 -0.59 9.38 13.77
CA ASN A 125 -1.43 10.05 12.76
C ASN A 125 -1.06 9.73 11.31
N TYR A 126 -0.04 8.89 11.10
CA TYR A 126 0.34 8.45 9.76
C TYR A 126 -0.38 7.17 9.37
N TYR A 127 -0.79 7.10 8.10
CA TYR A 127 -1.50 5.96 7.52
C TYR A 127 -0.89 5.60 6.18
N LEU A 128 -0.54 4.33 6.03
CA LEU A 128 -0.06 3.79 4.77
C LEU A 128 -1.27 3.33 3.95
N VAL A 129 -1.62 4.12 2.96
CA VAL A 129 -2.75 3.89 2.05
C VAL A 129 -2.26 3.57 0.66
N GLY A 130 -3.10 2.98 -0.18
CA GLY A 130 -2.72 2.58 -1.52
C GLY A 130 -3.80 2.84 -2.54
N ASN A 131 -3.39 2.98 -3.80
CA ASN A 131 -4.32 3.14 -4.91
C ASN A 131 -5.24 1.91 -5.02
N PRO A 132 -6.55 2.04 -4.75
CA PRO A 132 -7.48 0.92 -4.78
C PRO A 132 -7.99 0.58 -6.18
N PHE A 133 -7.61 1.36 -7.20
CA PHE A 133 -8.15 1.29 -8.55
C PHE A 133 -7.21 0.59 -9.52
N THR A 134 -7.74 0.24 -10.67
CA THR A 134 -6.99 -0.31 -11.81
C THR A 134 -6.54 0.77 -12.81
N PHE A 135 -6.55 2.02 -12.36
CA PHE A 135 -6.06 3.19 -13.10
C PHE A 135 -5.31 4.13 -12.15
N ASP A 136 -4.46 4.96 -12.72
CA ASP A 136 -3.72 5.96 -11.96
C ASP A 136 -4.67 7.02 -11.40
N ILE A 137 -4.42 7.45 -10.16
CA ILE A 137 -5.17 8.53 -9.52
C ILE A 137 -4.25 9.74 -9.31
N ASN A 138 -4.83 10.93 -9.28
CA ASN A 138 -4.08 12.15 -9.04
C ASN A 138 -4.45 12.73 -7.68
N TRP A 139 -3.44 13.03 -6.85
CA TRP A 139 -3.63 13.53 -5.49
C TRP A 139 -4.50 14.78 -5.44
N ASN A 140 -4.29 15.74 -6.35
CA ASN A 140 -5.05 16.99 -6.39
C ASN A 140 -6.54 16.84 -6.71
N LYS A 141 -6.98 15.64 -7.10
CA LYS A 141 -8.40 15.34 -7.37
C LYS A 141 -9.09 14.62 -6.23
N MET A 142 -8.35 14.34 -5.15
CA MET A 142 -8.90 13.69 -3.97
C MET A 142 -9.58 14.70 -3.05
N THR A 143 -10.60 14.27 -2.36
CA THR A 143 -11.27 15.05 -1.33
C THR A 143 -10.64 14.77 0.01
N LEU A 144 -10.07 15.80 0.63
CA LEU A 144 -9.38 15.73 1.91
C LEU A 144 -10.21 16.38 3.00
N TYR A 145 -10.41 15.67 4.10
CA TYR A 145 -11.00 16.24 5.31
C TYR A 145 -10.15 15.85 6.52
N ASN A 146 -9.61 16.83 7.23
CA ASN A 146 -8.66 16.61 8.33
C ASN A 146 -7.45 15.76 7.95
N ILE A 147 -7.00 15.85 6.71
CA ILE A 147 -5.80 15.24 6.15
C ILE A 147 -4.86 16.36 5.69
N TYR A 148 -3.58 16.22 6.00
CA TYR A 148 -2.54 17.11 5.48
C TYR A 148 -2.51 17.03 3.95
N ASP A 149 -2.43 18.20 3.29
CA ASP A 149 -2.36 18.28 1.84
C ASP A 149 -0.94 17.96 1.37
N GLY A 150 -0.67 16.71 1.19
CA GLY A 150 0.60 16.16 0.76
C GLY A 150 0.73 14.67 1.11
N ILE A 151 1.55 13.99 0.36
CA ILE A 151 1.85 12.56 0.53
C ILE A 151 3.34 12.33 0.68
N ALA A 152 3.70 11.20 1.31
CA ALA A 152 5.06 10.70 1.29
C ALA A 152 5.11 9.36 0.56
N LYS A 153 5.93 9.28 -0.47
CA LYS A 153 6.23 8.05 -1.23
C LYS A 153 7.60 7.52 -0.83
N LEU A 154 7.74 6.22 -0.83
CA LEU A 154 9.02 5.59 -0.60
C LEU A 154 9.81 5.58 -1.91
N ASN A 155 11.05 6.07 -1.87
CA ASN A 155 12.03 5.92 -2.93
C ASN A 155 12.67 4.53 -2.81
N ASP A 156 12.41 3.67 -3.78
CA ASP A 156 12.86 2.27 -3.76
C ASP A 156 14.37 2.11 -4.02
N VAL A 157 15.03 3.18 -4.48
CA VAL A 157 16.47 3.17 -4.77
C VAL A 157 17.30 3.35 -3.50
N ASP A 158 16.93 4.28 -2.63
CA ASP A 158 17.74 4.69 -1.48
C ASP A 158 17.01 4.57 -0.13
N GLY A 159 15.71 4.23 -0.14
CA GLY A 159 14.89 4.06 1.06
C GLY A 159 14.49 5.37 1.74
N THR A 160 14.67 6.51 1.08
CA THR A 160 14.22 7.82 1.57
C THR A 160 12.74 8.05 1.22
N TYR A 161 12.17 9.12 1.77
CA TYR A 161 10.80 9.53 1.46
C TYR A 161 10.81 10.77 0.59
N ASP A 162 10.12 10.66 -0.56
CA ASP A 162 9.82 11.79 -1.42
C ASP A 162 8.47 12.39 -1.01
N TYR A 163 8.45 13.69 -0.70
CA TYR A 163 7.24 14.42 -0.33
C TYR A 163 6.70 15.17 -1.53
N ASP A 164 5.42 14.99 -1.83
CA ASP A 164 4.79 15.57 -3.01
C ASP A 164 3.37 16.06 -2.72
N ILE A 165 2.96 17.12 -3.41
CA ILE A 165 1.63 17.72 -3.33
C ILE A 165 0.89 17.72 -4.67
N ASP A 166 1.57 17.38 -5.78
CA ASP A 166 0.99 17.33 -7.13
C ASP A 166 1.54 16.12 -7.89
N THR A 167 1.02 14.94 -7.58
CA THR A 167 1.55 13.71 -8.14
C THR A 167 0.46 12.75 -8.57
N ASP A 168 0.78 11.99 -9.61
CA ASP A 168 0.04 10.80 -9.96
C ASP A 168 0.49 9.61 -9.10
N ILE A 169 -0.48 8.89 -8.56
CA ILE A 169 -0.30 7.65 -7.82
C ILE A 169 -0.64 6.51 -8.77
N LYS A 170 0.36 5.72 -9.10
CA LYS A 170 0.20 4.64 -10.09
C LYS A 170 -0.63 3.49 -9.55
N VAL A 171 -1.14 2.67 -10.46
CA VAL A 171 -1.76 1.39 -10.10
C VAL A 171 -0.76 0.54 -9.34
N GLY A 172 -1.16 0.08 -8.16
CA GLY A 172 -0.30 -0.74 -7.32
C GLY A 172 0.58 0.01 -6.33
N ASP A 173 0.65 1.34 -6.41
CA ASP A 173 1.45 2.16 -5.50
C ASP A 173 0.77 2.39 -4.16
N GLY A 174 1.62 2.50 -3.13
CA GLY A 174 1.25 2.98 -1.80
C GLY A 174 1.94 4.30 -1.44
N PHE A 175 1.36 4.99 -0.47
CA PHE A 175 1.86 6.26 0.03
C PHE A 175 1.38 6.54 1.45
N PHE A 176 2.13 7.33 2.20
CA PHE A 176 1.67 7.83 3.49
C PHE A 176 0.82 9.09 3.35
N VAL A 177 -0.22 9.15 4.19
CA VAL A 177 -1.00 10.36 4.48
C VAL A 177 -0.96 10.63 5.98
N MET A 178 -1.20 11.88 6.39
CA MET A 178 -1.20 12.28 7.79
C MET A 178 -2.54 12.93 8.16
N ALA A 179 -3.19 12.42 9.19
CA ALA A 179 -4.36 13.06 9.79
C ALA A 179 -3.94 14.30 10.60
N THR A 180 -4.71 15.39 10.47
CA THR A 180 -4.43 16.67 11.14
C THR A 180 -5.41 16.98 12.26
N ALA A 181 -6.52 16.27 12.32
CA ALA A 181 -7.56 16.43 13.35
C ALA A 181 -8.39 15.16 13.49
N GLU A 182 -9.35 15.15 14.41
CA GLU A 182 -10.32 14.06 14.57
C GLU A 182 -11.18 13.86 13.31
N ASP A 183 -11.70 12.64 13.14
CA ASP A 183 -12.55 12.25 12.02
C ASP A 183 -11.94 12.52 10.63
N PRO A 184 -10.69 12.09 10.37
CA PRO A 184 -10.08 12.28 9.07
C PRO A 184 -10.77 11.43 8.00
N SER A 185 -10.89 11.97 6.80
CA SER A 185 -11.38 11.20 5.65
C SER A 185 -10.68 11.58 4.35
N LEU A 186 -10.56 10.60 3.48
CA LEU A 186 -9.92 10.67 2.18
C LEU A 186 -10.78 9.91 1.16
N SER A 187 -11.12 10.56 0.05
CA SER A 187 -11.90 9.94 -1.04
C SER A 187 -11.61 10.55 -2.41
#